data_f51fe60f7e118bced96c6f6ace1b39bf
#
_entry.id   f51fe60f7e118bced96c6f6ace1b39bf
#
_cell.length_a   1.000
_cell.length_b   1.000
_cell.length_c   1.000
_cell.angle_alpha   90.00
_cell.angle_beta   90.00
_cell.angle_gamma   90.00
#
_symmetry.space_group_name_H-M   'P 1'
#
loop_
_entity.id
_entity.type
_entity.pdbx_description
1 polymer ?
#
loop_
_entity_poly.entity_id
_entity_poly.type
_entity_poly.pdbx_seq_one_letter_code
_entity_poly.pdbx_strand_id
1 'polypeptide(L)'
;GDTVKFGMPMAASMTLLAWGANEYREGYERSGQLDEAMDAIKWGTDYLLKAHVTKGGKTEAFYGQVGLGDVDHAYFGRVEDMQVERPAFKIDAQNPGTDLAAEASAALASAAILFRRSNPGYANKLLTNAKQLYTFADRYRDRYSNSITDAAKFYKSWDGYEDELAWAETWLYKATGQKKYLTKAEANYDGVGWTQSWGDKNFGTSILLAQARPNRKKYQRDAEQWLNNWADGAGGVQYTPGGFAWMSEWGSARMAATASFLAGVYSDTVQDPQGKYAEFAESQIDYLLGDNPNQFSYMVGFGDKYAKQPHHRNATGTPDFNTPANNRHILFGALVGGPTAPNDNAYRDVRSDYVANEVALDYNAGFTGALARMYDKFGGEALSDAQLTMLPGISVPESSL
;
A
#
# COMPACT_ATOMS: atom_id res chain seq x y z
N GLY A 1 5.92 2.97 -10.25
CA GLY A 1 6.51 2.01 -11.15
C GLY A 1 5.93 1.97 -12.55
N ASP A 2 5.17 2.97 -12.95
CA ASP A 2 4.64 3.10 -14.30
C ASP A 2 3.93 1.81 -14.81
N THR A 3 4.47 1.16 -15.83
CA THR A 3 3.93 -0.09 -16.37
C THR A 3 4.80 -1.31 -16.01
N VAL A 4 5.93 -1.14 -15.36
CA VAL A 4 6.68 -2.26 -14.78
C VAL A 4 5.87 -2.89 -13.65
N LYS A 5 5.78 -4.21 -13.64
CA LYS A 5 5.21 -4.93 -12.51
C LYS A 5 6.32 -5.23 -11.50
N PHE A 6 6.56 -4.31 -10.58
CA PHE A 6 7.44 -4.54 -9.43
C PHE A 6 6.67 -5.30 -8.34
N GLY A 7 7.02 -6.57 -8.16
CA GLY A 7 6.29 -7.47 -7.27
C GLY A 7 6.33 -7.06 -5.80
N MET A 8 7.44 -6.46 -5.33
CA MET A 8 7.60 -6.05 -3.94
C MET A 8 6.59 -4.98 -3.51
N PRO A 9 6.57 -3.77 -4.11
CA PRO A 9 5.57 -2.76 -3.74
C PRO A 9 4.14 -3.17 -4.09
N MET A 10 3.94 -4.00 -5.11
CA MET A 10 2.63 -4.53 -5.46
C MET A 10 2.07 -5.45 -4.36
N ALA A 11 2.88 -6.39 -3.86
CA ALA A 11 2.47 -7.27 -2.77
C ALA A 11 2.24 -6.49 -1.47
N ALA A 12 3.11 -5.53 -1.14
CA ALA A 12 2.93 -4.64 0.01
C ALA A 12 1.61 -3.85 -0.07
N SER A 13 1.25 -3.36 -1.25
CA SER A 13 -0.03 -2.67 -1.48
C SER A 13 -1.22 -3.60 -1.24
N MET A 14 -1.16 -4.84 -1.74
CA MET A 14 -2.23 -5.82 -1.53
C MET A 14 -2.39 -6.17 -0.06
N THR A 15 -1.30 -6.28 0.70
CA THR A 15 -1.36 -6.55 2.14
C THR A 15 -2.08 -5.42 2.89
N LEU A 16 -1.72 -4.16 2.61
CA LEU A 16 -2.33 -3.00 3.26
C LEU A 16 -3.81 -2.83 2.87
N LEU A 17 -4.16 -3.00 1.59
CA LEU A 17 -5.55 -2.97 1.14
C LEU A 17 -6.39 -4.06 1.82
N ALA A 18 -5.86 -5.29 1.86
CA ALA A 18 -6.54 -6.39 2.55
C ALA A 18 -6.64 -6.16 4.06
N TRP A 19 -5.65 -5.52 4.68
CA TRP A 19 -5.72 -5.14 6.09
C TRP A 19 -6.83 -4.12 6.34
N GLY A 20 -6.88 -3.04 5.56
CA GLY A 20 -7.94 -2.04 5.65
C GLY A 20 -9.33 -2.65 5.49
N ALA A 21 -9.51 -3.52 4.48
CA ALA A 21 -10.78 -4.19 4.23
C ALA A 21 -11.17 -5.24 5.31
N ASN A 22 -10.21 -5.84 5.99
CA ASN A 22 -10.47 -6.71 7.14
C ASN A 22 -10.80 -5.92 8.40
N GLU A 23 -10.11 -4.82 8.65
CA GLU A 23 -10.22 -4.04 9.89
C GLU A 23 -11.47 -3.15 9.90
N TYR A 24 -11.75 -2.46 8.78
CA TYR A 24 -12.86 -1.51 8.63
C TYR A 24 -13.92 -2.03 7.67
N ARG A 25 -14.21 -3.33 7.72
CA ARG A 25 -15.17 -4.00 6.83
C ARG A 25 -16.53 -3.32 6.85
N GLU A 26 -17.01 -2.92 8.02
CA GLU A 26 -18.32 -2.25 8.18
C GLU A 26 -18.34 -0.89 7.45
N GLY A 27 -17.24 -0.16 7.43
CA GLY A 27 -17.11 1.07 6.65
C GLY A 27 -17.26 0.83 5.16
N TYR A 28 -16.61 -0.22 4.62
CA TYR A 28 -16.77 -0.62 3.23
C TYR A 28 -18.19 -1.11 2.91
N GLU A 29 -18.81 -1.90 3.79
CA GLU A 29 -20.19 -2.39 3.61
C GLU A 29 -21.20 -1.23 3.59
N ARG A 30 -21.11 -0.32 4.55
CA ARG A 30 -22.03 0.83 4.66
C ARG A 30 -21.84 1.87 3.56
N SER A 31 -20.62 2.04 3.03
CA SER A 31 -20.36 2.89 1.87
C SER A 31 -20.73 2.25 0.54
N GLY A 32 -21.11 0.97 0.52
CA GLY A 32 -21.37 0.21 -0.70
C GLY A 32 -20.11 -0.12 -1.52
N GLN A 33 -18.91 -0.03 -0.91
CA GLN A 33 -17.63 -0.19 -1.63
C GLN A 33 -16.90 -1.51 -1.30
N LEU A 34 -17.56 -2.45 -0.62
CA LEU A 34 -16.90 -3.70 -0.24
C LEU A 34 -16.58 -4.58 -1.46
N ASP A 35 -17.50 -4.67 -2.41
CA ASP A 35 -17.33 -5.54 -3.57
C ASP A 35 -16.20 -4.99 -4.48
N GLU A 36 -16.12 -3.68 -4.69
CA GLU A 36 -15.04 -3.02 -5.42
C GLU A 36 -13.68 -3.21 -4.74
N ALA A 37 -13.64 -3.09 -3.41
CA ALA A 37 -12.42 -3.35 -2.65
C ALA A 37 -11.99 -4.82 -2.77
N MET A 38 -12.93 -5.75 -2.69
CA MET A 38 -12.66 -7.17 -2.86
C MET A 38 -12.20 -7.50 -4.28
N ASP A 39 -12.79 -6.90 -5.30
CA ASP A 39 -12.41 -7.09 -6.70
C ASP A 39 -11.01 -6.54 -6.98
N ALA A 40 -10.67 -5.35 -6.47
CA ALA A 40 -9.33 -4.79 -6.57
C ALA A 40 -8.27 -5.67 -5.89
N ILE A 41 -8.55 -6.16 -4.67
CA ILE A 41 -7.66 -7.07 -3.93
C ILE A 41 -7.54 -8.40 -4.67
N LYS A 42 -8.65 -8.91 -5.20
CA LYS A 42 -8.66 -10.15 -6.00
C LYS A 42 -7.82 -10.00 -7.27
N TRP A 43 -7.94 -8.88 -7.99
CA TRP A 43 -7.11 -8.59 -9.17
C TRP A 43 -5.62 -8.70 -8.86
N GLY A 44 -5.15 -8.05 -7.80
CA GLY A 44 -3.76 -8.10 -7.38
C GLY A 44 -3.34 -9.49 -6.89
N THR A 45 -4.15 -10.17 -6.10
CA THR A 45 -3.83 -11.51 -5.60
C THR A 45 -3.89 -12.59 -6.68
N ASP A 46 -4.77 -12.46 -7.69
CA ASP A 46 -4.75 -13.35 -8.88
C ASP A 46 -3.43 -13.19 -9.66
N TYR A 47 -2.88 -11.97 -9.75
CA TYR A 47 -1.57 -11.76 -10.33
C TYR A 47 -0.47 -12.46 -9.51
N LEU A 48 -0.46 -12.31 -8.18
CA LEU A 48 0.52 -12.97 -7.31
C LEU A 48 0.42 -14.51 -7.41
N LEU A 49 -0.79 -15.06 -7.48
CA LEU A 49 -1.00 -16.48 -7.72
C LEU A 49 -0.48 -16.93 -9.09
N LYS A 50 -0.66 -16.12 -10.14
CA LYS A 50 -0.13 -16.40 -11.49
C LYS A 50 1.40 -16.33 -11.54
N ALA A 51 2.00 -15.42 -10.75
CA ALA A 51 3.46 -15.28 -10.64
C ALA A 51 4.12 -16.42 -9.85
N HIS A 52 3.35 -17.19 -9.09
CA HIS A 52 3.84 -18.26 -8.23
C HIS A 52 3.83 -19.61 -8.94
N VAL A 53 5.01 -20.12 -9.25
CA VAL A 53 5.21 -21.43 -9.88
C VAL A 53 5.48 -22.46 -8.80
N THR A 54 4.72 -23.56 -8.81
CA THR A 54 4.86 -24.64 -7.84
C THR A 54 5.13 -25.98 -8.52
N LYS A 55 5.92 -26.82 -7.85
CA LYS A 55 6.19 -28.19 -8.26
C LYS A 55 6.17 -29.11 -7.04
N GLY A 56 5.39 -30.19 -7.10
CA GLY A 56 5.26 -31.11 -5.98
C GLY A 56 4.79 -30.46 -4.68
N GLY A 57 3.91 -29.46 -4.77
CA GLY A 57 3.38 -28.73 -3.62
C GLY A 57 4.36 -27.75 -2.95
N LYS A 58 5.48 -27.43 -3.60
CA LYS A 58 6.49 -26.48 -3.12
C LYS A 58 6.69 -25.37 -4.13
N THR A 59 7.12 -24.19 -3.68
CA THR A 59 7.56 -23.11 -4.54
C THR A 59 8.77 -23.54 -5.34
N GLU A 60 8.67 -23.50 -6.67
CA GLU A 60 9.79 -23.68 -7.62
C GLU A 60 10.38 -22.33 -7.99
N ALA A 61 9.53 -21.34 -8.25
CA ALA A 61 9.93 -19.96 -8.56
C ALA A 61 8.79 -18.98 -8.22
N PHE A 62 9.15 -17.70 -8.06
CA PHE A 62 8.21 -16.61 -8.01
C PHE A 62 8.69 -15.47 -8.91
N TYR A 63 7.83 -15.05 -9.85
CA TYR A 63 8.14 -13.94 -10.75
C TYR A 63 7.92 -12.61 -10.04
N GLY A 64 9.03 -11.94 -9.73
CA GLY A 64 9.04 -10.72 -8.94
C GLY A 64 9.04 -9.42 -9.74
N GLN A 65 9.27 -9.48 -11.06
CA GLN A 65 9.25 -8.32 -11.93
C GLN A 65 8.88 -8.70 -13.35
N VAL A 66 8.11 -7.81 -14.03
CA VAL A 66 7.86 -7.89 -15.49
C VAL A 66 8.09 -6.51 -16.10
N GLY A 67 8.96 -6.45 -17.10
CA GLY A 67 9.46 -5.24 -17.73
C GLY A 67 10.83 -4.82 -17.15
N LEU A 68 11.56 -4.05 -17.92
CA LEU A 68 12.82 -3.40 -17.53
C LEU A 68 12.54 -1.97 -17.06
N GLY A 69 13.04 -1.60 -15.88
CA GLY A 69 12.76 -0.31 -15.28
C GLY A 69 13.19 0.87 -16.14
N ASP A 70 14.46 0.92 -16.54
CA ASP A 70 14.99 2.04 -17.35
C ASP A 70 14.29 2.14 -18.72
N VAL A 71 13.98 1.00 -19.36
CA VAL A 71 13.30 0.97 -20.67
C VAL A 71 11.87 1.45 -20.56
N ASP A 72 11.17 1.03 -19.51
CA ASP A 72 9.82 1.46 -19.22
C ASP A 72 9.75 2.96 -18.90
N HIS A 73 10.65 3.45 -18.04
CA HIS A 73 10.70 4.87 -17.66
C HIS A 73 11.08 5.79 -18.84
N ALA A 74 11.85 5.32 -19.79
CA ALA A 74 12.18 6.08 -21.00
C ALA A 74 10.99 6.26 -21.93
N TYR A 75 9.99 5.38 -21.87
CA TYR A 75 8.75 5.48 -22.62
C TYR A 75 7.74 6.35 -21.87
N PHE A 76 7.28 7.43 -22.48
CA PHE A 76 6.15 8.21 -21.96
C PHE A 76 5.06 8.29 -23.02
N GLY A 77 3.95 7.60 -22.77
CA GLY A 77 2.82 7.48 -23.69
C GLY A 77 1.76 6.55 -23.11
N ARG A 78 0.66 6.38 -23.81
CA ARG A 78 -0.40 5.46 -23.39
C ARG A 78 0.12 4.02 -23.41
N VAL A 79 -0.33 3.22 -22.44
CA VAL A 79 0.09 1.81 -22.34
C VAL A 79 -0.39 0.98 -23.55
N GLU A 80 -1.48 1.38 -24.19
CA GLU A 80 -2.02 0.74 -25.39
C GLU A 80 -1.08 0.88 -26.62
N ASP A 81 -0.28 1.93 -26.64
CA ASP A 81 0.68 2.21 -27.71
C ASP A 81 2.10 1.70 -27.39
N MET A 82 2.29 1.10 -26.22
CA MET A 82 3.60 0.68 -25.73
C MET A 82 4.12 -0.57 -26.46
N GLN A 83 5.28 -0.44 -27.11
CA GLN A 83 5.93 -1.50 -27.88
C GLN A 83 7.29 -1.93 -27.29
N VAL A 84 7.51 -1.67 -25.99
CA VAL A 84 8.78 -2.01 -25.33
C VAL A 84 8.85 -3.48 -24.93
N GLU A 85 10.05 -4.03 -24.90
CA GLU A 85 10.29 -5.38 -24.44
C GLU A 85 9.96 -5.54 -22.94
N ARG A 86 9.31 -6.64 -22.57
CA ARG A 86 8.83 -6.89 -21.22
C ARG A 86 9.27 -8.26 -20.70
N PRO A 87 10.58 -8.46 -20.43
CA PRO A 87 11.07 -9.68 -19.84
C PRO A 87 10.53 -9.86 -18.41
N ALA A 88 10.43 -11.12 -17.98
CA ALA A 88 10.03 -11.47 -16.62
C ALA A 88 11.22 -12.00 -15.83
N PHE A 89 11.38 -11.50 -14.59
CA PHE A 89 12.46 -11.88 -13.68
C PHE A 89 11.89 -12.64 -12.48
N LYS A 90 12.60 -13.66 -12.05
CA LYS A 90 12.14 -14.54 -10.97
C LYS A 90 13.18 -14.69 -9.87
N ILE A 91 12.68 -15.07 -8.70
CA ILE A 91 13.46 -15.66 -7.63
C ILE A 91 13.23 -17.18 -7.61
N ASP A 92 14.23 -17.93 -7.22
CA ASP A 92 14.22 -19.39 -7.04
C ASP A 92 15.25 -19.81 -5.97
N ALA A 93 15.44 -21.12 -5.77
CA ALA A 93 16.35 -21.61 -4.73
C ALA A 93 17.83 -21.22 -4.94
N GLN A 94 18.25 -20.95 -6.17
CA GLN A 94 19.60 -20.51 -6.53
C GLN A 94 19.74 -18.98 -6.50
N ASN A 95 18.64 -18.26 -6.72
CA ASN A 95 18.55 -16.82 -6.72
C ASN A 95 17.41 -16.41 -5.77
N PRO A 96 17.64 -16.43 -4.45
CA PRO A 96 16.58 -16.22 -3.47
C PRO A 96 16.06 -14.77 -3.43
N GLY A 97 14.93 -14.58 -2.74
CA GLY A 97 14.35 -13.27 -2.46
C GLY A 97 13.35 -13.43 -1.31
N THR A 98 13.89 -13.46 -0.10
CA THR A 98 13.14 -13.71 1.12
C THR A 98 12.07 -12.65 1.35
N ASP A 99 12.46 -11.38 1.27
CA ASP A 99 11.62 -10.21 1.40
C ASP A 99 10.42 -10.24 0.45
N LEU A 100 10.67 -10.39 -0.84
CA LEU A 100 9.62 -10.47 -1.86
C LEU A 100 8.67 -11.68 -1.65
N ALA A 101 9.20 -12.85 -1.37
CA ALA A 101 8.39 -14.05 -1.16
C ALA A 101 7.58 -13.98 0.14
N ALA A 102 8.15 -13.40 1.20
CA ALA A 102 7.48 -13.19 2.47
C ALA A 102 6.37 -12.13 2.35
N GLU A 103 6.62 -11.00 1.66
CA GLU A 103 5.58 -10.00 1.40
C GLU A 103 4.44 -10.57 0.56
N ALA A 104 4.73 -11.33 -0.51
CA ALA A 104 3.70 -12.01 -1.29
C ALA A 104 2.90 -13.01 -0.42
N SER A 105 3.57 -13.70 0.51
CA SER A 105 2.89 -14.55 1.49
C SER A 105 1.95 -13.77 2.40
N ALA A 106 2.38 -12.61 2.90
CA ALA A 106 1.56 -11.72 3.74
C ALA A 106 0.31 -11.23 2.99
N ALA A 107 0.48 -10.81 1.73
CA ALA A 107 -0.61 -10.37 0.87
C ALA A 107 -1.65 -11.47 0.65
N LEU A 108 -1.20 -12.67 0.31
CA LEU A 108 -2.11 -13.81 0.11
C LEU A 108 -2.78 -14.27 1.42
N ALA A 109 -2.06 -14.22 2.56
CA ALA A 109 -2.60 -14.60 3.86
C ALA A 109 -3.65 -13.60 4.37
N SER A 110 -3.40 -12.29 4.24
CA SER A 110 -4.34 -11.23 4.64
C SER A 110 -5.60 -11.25 3.76
N ALA A 111 -5.46 -11.42 2.45
CA ALA A 111 -6.58 -11.59 1.54
C ALA A 111 -7.38 -12.88 1.81
N ALA A 112 -6.72 -13.98 2.20
CA ALA A 112 -7.43 -15.21 2.57
C ALA A 112 -8.40 -15.01 3.74
N ILE A 113 -8.08 -14.14 4.69
CA ILE A 113 -8.99 -13.77 5.79
C ILE A 113 -10.22 -13.07 5.21
N LEU A 114 -10.04 -12.10 4.33
CA LEU A 114 -11.10 -11.31 3.71
C LEU A 114 -12.09 -12.18 2.92
N PHE A 115 -11.58 -13.10 2.08
CA PHE A 115 -12.39 -13.93 1.21
C PHE A 115 -13.02 -15.17 1.90
N ARG A 116 -12.65 -15.46 3.15
CA ARG A 116 -13.06 -16.71 3.83
C ARG A 116 -14.56 -16.92 3.86
N ARG A 117 -15.35 -15.86 4.05
CA ARG A 117 -16.82 -15.95 4.14
C ARG A 117 -17.49 -16.02 2.77
N SER A 118 -17.06 -15.19 1.84
CA SER A 118 -17.69 -15.03 0.53
C SER A 118 -17.22 -16.07 -0.50
N ASN A 119 -15.94 -16.44 -0.46
CA ASN A 119 -15.32 -17.39 -1.40
C ASN A 119 -14.29 -18.29 -0.70
N PRO A 120 -14.73 -19.29 0.08
CA PRO A 120 -13.84 -20.17 0.86
C PRO A 120 -12.89 -20.98 -0.03
N GLY A 121 -13.28 -21.33 -1.25
CA GLY A 121 -12.42 -22.02 -2.22
C GLY A 121 -11.22 -21.14 -2.62
N TYR A 122 -11.48 -19.90 -2.93
CA TYR A 122 -10.44 -18.92 -3.23
C TYR A 122 -9.55 -18.63 -2.02
N ALA A 123 -10.14 -18.43 -0.85
CA ALA A 123 -9.41 -18.22 0.40
C ALA A 123 -8.45 -19.39 0.72
N ASN A 124 -8.86 -20.64 0.51
CA ASN A 124 -8.02 -21.82 0.67
C ASN A 124 -6.87 -21.84 -0.34
N LYS A 125 -7.12 -21.45 -1.60
CA LYS A 125 -6.08 -21.33 -2.63
C LYS A 125 -5.03 -20.27 -2.24
N LEU A 126 -5.47 -19.09 -1.80
CA LEU A 126 -4.61 -18.02 -1.31
C LEU A 126 -3.75 -18.50 -0.14
N LEU A 127 -4.35 -19.11 0.88
CA LEU A 127 -3.64 -19.56 2.07
C LEU A 127 -2.65 -20.69 1.80
N THR A 128 -2.95 -21.57 0.85
CA THR A 128 -2.04 -22.64 0.43
C THR A 128 -0.79 -22.04 -0.20
N ASN A 129 -0.97 -21.10 -1.14
CA ASN A 129 0.14 -20.41 -1.80
C ASN A 129 0.94 -19.53 -0.83
N ALA A 130 0.27 -18.84 0.10
CA ALA A 130 0.93 -18.09 1.17
C ALA A 130 1.89 -18.95 1.98
N LYS A 131 1.45 -20.13 2.42
CA LYS A 131 2.29 -21.07 3.18
C LYS A 131 3.47 -21.61 2.38
N GLN A 132 3.29 -21.85 1.09
CA GLN A 132 4.35 -22.32 0.20
C GLN A 132 5.42 -21.24 -0.01
N LEU A 133 5.00 -19.99 -0.30
CA LEU A 133 5.90 -18.84 -0.43
C LEU A 133 6.67 -18.56 0.86
N TYR A 134 5.97 -18.56 1.99
CA TYR A 134 6.61 -18.41 3.30
C TYR A 134 7.67 -19.52 3.56
N THR A 135 7.32 -20.77 3.27
CA THR A 135 8.26 -21.89 3.46
C THR A 135 9.50 -21.73 2.58
N PHE A 136 9.32 -21.22 1.37
CA PHE A 136 10.42 -20.87 0.46
C PHE A 136 11.27 -19.73 1.03
N ALA A 137 10.63 -18.62 1.44
CA ALA A 137 11.29 -17.45 2.02
C ALA A 137 12.14 -17.81 3.25
N ASP A 138 11.58 -18.58 4.18
CA ASP A 138 12.26 -19.01 5.42
C ASP A 138 13.45 -19.97 5.16
N ARG A 139 13.38 -20.74 4.08
CA ARG A 139 14.41 -21.71 3.74
C ARG A 139 15.56 -21.16 2.92
N TYR A 140 15.28 -20.31 1.93
CA TYR A 140 16.26 -19.77 0.99
C TYR A 140 16.37 -18.26 1.19
N ARG A 141 17.32 -17.85 2.03
CA ARG A 141 17.39 -16.49 2.55
C ARG A 141 18.39 -15.63 1.80
N ASP A 142 17.90 -14.60 1.13
CA ASP A 142 18.67 -13.46 0.61
C ASP A 142 17.67 -12.35 0.23
N ARG A 143 18.16 -11.14 0.02
CA ARG A 143 17.38 -10.00 -0.51
C ARG A 143 17.06 -10.24 -1.98
N TYR A 144 15.79 -10.01 -2.36
CA TYR A 144 15.37 -10.19 -3.76
C TYR A 144 16.11 -9.25 -4.72
N SER A 145 16.50 -8.06 -4.27
CA SER A 145 17.25 -7.09 -5.07
C SER A 145 18.68 -7.53 -5.42
N ASN A 146 19.21 -8.57 -4.76
CA ASN A 146 20.44 -9.25 -5.16
C ASN A 146 20.20 -10.20 -6.35
N SER A 147 19.02 -10.80 -6.42
CA SER A 147 18.63 -11.76 -7.47
C SER A 147 17.98 -11.08 -8.67
N ILE A 148 17.16 -10.06 -8.45
CA ILE A 148 16.52 -9.22 -9.49
C ILE A 148 17.19 -7.85 -9.46
N THR A 149 18.36 -7.75 -10.08
CA THR A 149 19.22 -6.56 -9.98
C THR A 149 18.64 -5.31 -10.66
N ASP A 150 17.77 -5.46 -11.65
CA ASP A 150 17.05 -4.33 -12.25
C ASP A 150 16.14 -3.63 -11.22
N ALA A 151 15.49 -4.39 -10.33
CA ALA A 151 14.68 -3.82 -9.25
C ALA A 151 15.49 -3.00 -8.24
N ALA A 152 16.77 -3.30 -8.06
CA ALA A 152 17.62 -2.62 -7.10
C ALA A 152 17.79 -1.11 -7.36
N LYS A 153 17.50 -0.63 -8.57
CA LYS A 153 17.53 0.79 -8.90
C LYS A 153 16.30 1.54 -8.41
N PHE A 154 15.17 0.86 -8.23
CA PHE A 154 13.85 1.45 -7.98
C PHE A 154 13.29 1.07 -6.62
N TYR A 155 13.35 -0.21 -6.28
CA TYR A 155 12.78 -0.79 -5.07
C TYR A 155 13.79 -1.73 -4.38
N LYS A 156 14.96 -1.18 -4.03
CA LYS A 156 16.00 -1.93 -3.33
C LYS A 156 15.55 -2.27 -1.90
N SER A 157 15.77 -3.51 -1.49
CA SER A 157 15.69 -3.88 -0.08
C SER A 157 16.85 -3.26 0.70
N TRP A 158 16.55 -2.28 1.57
CA TRP A 158 17.56 -1.52 2.34
C TRP A 158 17.87 -2.18 3.68
N ASP A 159 16.84 -2.64 4.39
CA ASP A 159 16.91 -3.00 5.81
C ASP A 159 17.03 -4.51 6.06
N GLY A 160 17.05 -5.34 5.03
CA GLY A 160 17.14 -6.79 5.18
C GLY A 160 15.91 -7.50 4.63
N TYR A 161 15.46 -8.50 5.36
CA TYR A 161 14.27 -9.32 5.05
C TYR A 161 13.64 -9.92 6.31
N GLU A 162 14.20 -9.64 7.47
CA GLU A 162 13.72 -10.17 8.75
C GLU A 162 12.34 -9.60 9.08
N ASP A 163 12.12 -8.34 8.80
CA ASP A 163 10.86 -7.65 9.00
C ASP A 163 9.75 -8.20 8.10
N GLU A 164 10.02 -8.53 6.82
CA GLU A 164 9.06 -9.22 5.96
C GLU A 164 8.77 -10.64 6.43
N LEU A 165 9.75 -11.36 6.98
CA LEU A 165 9.49 -12.68 7.58
C LEU A 165 8.55 -12.54 8.78
N ALA A 166 8.85 -11.63 9.72
CA ALA A 166 7.98 -11.38 10.87
C ALA A 166 6.57 -10.93 10.45
N TRP A 167 6.48 -10.10 9.42
CA TRP A 167 5.24 -9.65 8.82
C TRP A 167 4.40 -10.80 8.25
N ALA A 168 4.99 -11.64 7.41
CA ALA A 168 4.32 -12.81 6.83
C ALA A 168 3.87 -13.81 7.91
N GLU A 169 4.70 -14.05 8.90
CA GLU A 169 4.42 -14.95 10.02
C GLU A 169 3.24 -14.43 10.85
N THR A 170 3.17 -13.12 11.07
CA THR A 170 2.07 -12.50 11.80
C THR A 170 0.76 -12.63 11.03
N TRP A 171 0.76 -12.39 9.73
CA TRP A 171 -0.41 -12.60 8.88
C TRP A 171 -0.82 -14.07 8.75
N LEU A 172 0.14 -14.99 8.65
CA LEU A 172 -0.14 -16.44 8.67
C LEU A 172 -0.71 -16.87 10.01
N TYR A 173 -0.24 -16.30 11.13
CA TYR A 173 -0.86 -16.54 12.43
C TYR A 173 -2.30 -16.04 12.45
N LYS A 174 -2.55 -14.81 12.02
CA LYS A 174 -3.91 -14.21 11.98
C LYS A 174 -4.85 -15.03 11.07
N ALA A 175 -4.35 -15.54 9.95
CA ALA A 175 -5.10 -16.36 9.01
C ALA A 175 -5.37 -17.80 9.49
N THR A 176 -4.49 -18.39 10.31
CA THR A 176 -4.55 -19.83 10.65
C THR A 176 -4.77 -20.13 12.13
N GLY A 177 -4.48 -19.20 13.03
CA GLY A 177 -4.42 -19.43 14.49
C GLY A 177 -3.26 -20.31 14.95
N GLN A 178 -2.34 -20.71 14.05
CA GLN A 178 -1.27 -21.65 14.39
C GLN A 178 -0.14 -20.94 15.15
N LYS A 179 0.03 -21.28 16.42
CA LYS A 179 1.02 -20.68 17.34
C LYS A 179 2.46 -20.69 16.82
N LYS A 180 2.83 -21.67 15.97
CA LYS A 180 4.17 -21.74 15.39
C LYS A 180 4.56 -20.48 14.62
N TYR A 181 3.61 -19.87 13.90
CA TYR A 181 3.85 -18.62 13.17
C TYR A 181 4.05 -17.45 14.12
N LEU A 182 3.23 -17.35 15.16
CA LEU A 182 3.40 -16.30 16.17
C LEU A 182 4.75 -16.39 16.87
N THR A 183 5.20 -17.61 17.24
CA THR A 183 6.52 -17.82 17.85
C THR A 183 7.66 -17.39 16.93
N LYS A 184 7.55 -17.68 15.64
CA LYS A 184 8.54 -17.24 14.64
C LYS A 184 8.50 -15.73 14.40
N ALA A 185 7.31 -15.13 14.30
CA ALA A 185 7.17 -13.69 14.19
C ALA A 185 7.85 -12.95 15.37
N GLU A 186 7.66 -13.46 16.59
CA GLU A 186 8.33 -12.91 17.79
C GLU A 186 9.87 -13.08 17.75
N ALA A 187 10.37 -14.11 17.05
CA ALA A 187 11.80 -14.36 16.93
C ALA A 187 12.46 -13.54 15.81
N ASN A 188 11.76 -13.30 14.71
CA ASN A 188 12.25 -12.52 13.57
C ASN A 188 11.98 -11.01 13.72
N TYR A 189 11.08 -10.60 14.62
CA TYR A 189 10.81 -9.19 14.87
C TYR A 189 12.00 -8.51 15.55
N ASP A 190 12.66 -7.61 14.88
CA ASP A 190 13.89 -6.96 15.30
C ASP A 190 13.70 -5.56 15.91
N GLY A 191 12.47 -5.05 15.94
CA GLY A 191 12.12 -3.79 16.60
C GLY A 191 11.58 -2.73 15.67
N VAL A 192 11.90 -1.47 15.95
CA VAL A 192 11.36 -0.29 15.25
C VAL A 192 12.30 0.07 14.09
N GLY A 193 11.73 0.17 12.88
CA GLY A 193 12.42 0.64 11.69
C GLY A 193 12.29 2.15 11.47
N TRP A 194 12.33 2.57 10.21
CA TRP A 194 12.21 3.99 9.81
C TRP A 194 10.75 4.43 9.73
N THR A 195 9.95 3.81 8.88
CA THR A 195 8.51 4.03 8.75
C THR A 195 7.87 2.89 7.96
N GLN A 196 6.59 2.62 8.18
CA GLN A 196 5.88 1.62 7.39
C GLN A 196 5.89 1.99 5.90
N SER A 197 6.44 1.10 5.10
CA SER A 197 6.56 1.29 3.66
C SER A 197 6.53 -0.06 2.92
N TRP A 198 6.74 -0.05 1.62
CA TRP A 198 6.92 -1.28 0.85
C TRP A 198 8.20 -2.07 1.25
N GLY A 199 9.18 -1.44 1.88
CA GLY A 199 10.46 -2.04 2.28
C GLY A 199 10.72 -2.08 3.79
N ASP A 200 9.81 -1.59 4.65
CA ASP A 200 9.92 -1.70 6.12
C ASP A 200 8.53 -2.05 6.69
N LYS A 201 8.45 -3.18 7.38
CA LYS A 201 7.20 -3.77 7.91
C LYS A 201 7.12 -3.74 9.42
N ASN A 202 8.15 -3.24 10.10
CA ASN A 202 8.28 -3.35 11.55
C ASN A 202 7.11 -2.71 12.32
N PHE A 203 6.60 -1.57 11.84
CA PHE A 203 5.52 -0.89 12.56
C PHE A 203 4.19 -1.62 12.46
N GLY A 204 3.81 -2.05 11.26
CA GLY A 204 2.63 -2.88 11.08
C GLY A 204 2.74 -4.18 11.88
N THR A 205 3.90 -4.81 11.88
CA THR A 205 4.19 -6.02 12.66
C THR A 205 4.06 -5.76 14.16
N SER A 206 4.58 -4.64 14.68
CA SER A 206 4.46 -4.29 16.10
C SER A 206 3.01 -4.15 16.56
N ILE A 207 2.17 -3.52 15.73
CA ILE A 207 0.73 -3.36 16.01
C ILE A 207 0.02 -4.73 16.03
N LEU A 208 0.26 -5.56 15.01
CA LEU A 208 -0.34 -6.90 14.93
C LEU A 208 0.15 -7.81 16.07
N LEU A 209 1.42 -7.70 16.48
CA LEU A 209 1.93 -8.42 17.64
C LEU A 209 1.36 -7.88 18.96
N ALA A 210 1.12 -6.57 19.09
CA ALA A 210 0.42 -5.99 20.24
C ALA A 210 -1.02 -6.53 20.35
N GLN A 211 -1.74 -6.65 19.24
CA GLN A 211 -3.06 -7.31 19.20
C GLN A 211 -2.98 -8.79 19.62
N ALA A 212 -2.00 -9.53 19.09
CA ALA A 212 -1.85 -10.97 19.36
C ALA A 212 -1.31 -11.29 20.77
N ARG A 213 -0.59 -10.35 21.37
CA ARG A 213 0.11 -10.47 22.66
C ARG A 213 -0.17 -9.28 23.59
N PRO A 214 -1.42 -9.01 23.98
CA PRO A 214 -1.76 -7.80 24.76
C PRO A 214 -1.02 -7.69 26.10
N ASN A 215 -0.57 -8.81 26.66
CA ASN A 215 0.22 -8.85 27.89
C ASN A 215 1.73 -8.61 27.69
N ARG A 216 2.21 -8.58 26.45
CA ARG A 216 3.61 -8.30 26.13
C ARG A 216 3.82 -6.84 25.78
N LYS A 217 4.03 -5.99 26.77
CA LYS A 217 4.16 -4.54 26.63
C LYS A 217 5.27 -4.07 25.67
N LYS A 218 6.21 -4.93 25.28
CA LYS A 218 7.25 -4.58 24.31
C LYS A 218 6.64 -4.06 23.01
N TYR A 219 5.69 -4.81 22.41
CA TYR A 219 5.11 -4.47 21.12
C TYR A 219 4.28 -3.19 21.15
N GLN A 220 3.58 -2.95 22.26
CA GLN A 220 2.88 -1.70 22.48
C GLN A 220 3.85 -0.52 22.54
N ARG A 221 4.94 -0.64 23.36
CA ARG A 221 5.96 0.42 23.45
C ARG A 221 6.62 0.72 22.12
N ASP A 222 6.95 -0.32 21.34
CA ASP A 222 7.60 -0.16 20.04
C ASP A 222 6.65 0.57 19.06
N ALA A 223 5.37 0.16 19.01
CA ALA A 223 4.36 0.85 18.21
C ALA A 223 4.13 2.29 18.65
N GLU A 224 4.00 2.53 19.97
CA GLU A 224 3.78 3.86 20.54
C GLU A 224 4.98 4.79 20.33
N GLN A 225 6.20 4.27 20.40
CA GLN A 225 7.40 5.06 20.11
C GLN A 225 7.35 5.62 18.68
N TRP A 226 6.97 4.80 17.72
CA TRP A 226 6.84 5.24 16.33
C TRP A 226 5.64 6.18 16.13
N LEU A 227 4.47 5.81 16.65
CA LEU A 227 3.26 6.63 16.57
C LEU A 227 3.47 8.00 17.23
N ASN A 228 4.22 8.07 18.33
CA ASN A 228 4.57 9.34 18.98
C ASN A 228 5.47 10.20 18.08
N ASN A 229 6.40 9.62 17.32
CA ASN A 229 7.19 10.40 16.37
C ASN A 229 6.28 11.10 15.36
N TRP A 230 5.28 10.42 14.85
CA TRP A 230 4.30 10.99 13.94
C TRP A 230 3.39 12.03 14.60
N ALA A 231 2.79 11.69 15.72
CA ALA A 231 1.82 12.56 16.39
C ALA A 231 2.46 13.79 17.05
N ASP A 232 3.73 13.70 17.46
CA ASP A 232 4.45 14.80 18.16
C ASP A 232 5.42 15.56 17.25
N GLY A 233 5.61 15.16 16.00
CA GLY A 233 6.58 15.79 15.10
C GLY A 233 8.02 15.52 15.52
N ALA A 234 8.36 14.27 15.83
CA ALA A 234 9.69 13.84 16.28
C ALA A 234 10.26 12.77 15.32
N GLY A 235 11.48 12.29 15.58
CA GLY A 235 12.09 11.18 14.84
C GLY A 235 12.22 11.41 13.32
N GLY A 236 12.37 12.66 12.87
CA GLY A 236 12.45 13.04 11.47
C GLY A 236 11.13 13.56 10.88
N VAL A 237 10.02 13.41 11.59
CA VAL A 237 8.73 14.00 11.22
C VAL A 237 8.71 15.48 11.61
N GLN A 238 8.28 16.34 10.70
CA GLN A 238 8.13 17.78 10.90
C GLN A 238 6.71 18.19 10.52
N TYR A 239 6.10 19.08 11.29
CA TYR A 239 4.79 19.60 10.94
C TYR A 239 4.91 20.86 10.09
N THR A 240 4.10 20.94 9.03
CA THR A 240 3.87 22.21 8.35
C THR A 240 3.11 23.16 9.28
N PRO A 241 3.12 24.49 9.03
CA PRO A 241 2.29 25.42 9.79
C PRO A 241 0.79 25.07 9.79
N GLY A 242 0.29 24.46 8.73
CA GLY A 242 -1.10 24.01 8.60
C GLY A 242 -1.41 22.63 9.20
N GLY A 243 -0.41 21.96 9.80
CA GLY A 243 -0.63 20.72 10.56
C GLY A 243 -0.36 19.42 9.79
N PHE A 244 0.25 19.46 8.61
CA PHE A 244 0.64 18.24 7.90
C PHE A 244 1.93 17.64 8.48
N ALA A 245 1.89 16.35 8.80
CA ALA A 245 3.05 15.59 9.26
C ALA A 245 3.91 15.14 8.08
N TRP A 246 4.99 15.88 7.82
CA TRP A 246 5.93 15.65 6.73
C TRP A 246 7.16 14.89 7.20
N MET A 247 7.58 13.85 6.50
CA MET A 247 8.76 13.06 6.86
C MET A 247 9.83 13.06 5.77
N SER A 248 9.44 13.07 4.49
CA SER A 248 10.35 13.00 3.36
C SER A 248 9.76 13.70 2.14
N GLU A 249 10.61 14.20 1.26
CA GLU A 249 10.19 14.90 0.06
C GLU A 249 9.45 14.01 -0.96
N TRP A 250 9.82 12.73 -1.05
CA TRP A 250 9.22 11.81 -2.01
C TRP A 250 8.09 10.98 -1.38
N GLY A 251 6.88 11.25 -1.83
CA GLY A 251 5.71 10.52 -1.34
C GLY A 251 5.31 10.89 0.09
N SER A 252 5.46 12.16 0.49
CA SER A 252 5.10 12.65 1.83
C SER A 252 3.64 12.34 2.18
N ALA A 253 2.70 12.51 1.23
CA ALA A 253 1.30 12.19 1.42
C ALA A 253 1.06 10.68 1.67
N ARG A 254 1.76 9.80 0.92
CA ARG A 254 1.70 8.36 1.14
C ARG A 254 2.13 7.98 2.56
N MET A 255 3.24 8.55 3.03
CA MET A 255 3.77 8.25 4.36
C MET A 255 2.82 8.69 5.47
N ALA A 256 2.31 9.91 5.39
CA ALA A 256 1.33 10.43 6.34
C ALA A 256 0.02 9.62 6.31
N ALA A 257 -0.48 9.27 5.13
CA ALA A 257 -1.69 8.46 4.98
C ALA A 257 -1.52 7.04 5.55
N THR A 258 -0.37 6.40 5.32
CA THR A 258 -0.07 5.08 5.89
C THR A 258 0.09 5.16 7.41
N ALA A 259 0.75 6.19 7.93
CA ALA A 259 0.86 6.44 9.37
C ALA A 259 -0.52 6.68 10.01
N SER A 260 -1.40 7.44 9.33
CA SER A 260 -2.79 7.65 9.76
C SER A 260 -3.57 6.35 9.85
N PHE A 261 -3.46 5.49 8.83
CA PHE A 261 -4.09 4.18 8.84
C PHE A 261 -3.63 3.35 10.05
N LEU A 262 -2.32 3.25 10.27
CA LEU A 262 -1.76 2.47 11.38
C LEU A 262 -2.09 3.07 12.74
N ALA A 263 -2.10 4.39 12.87
CA ALA A 263 -2.52 5.09 14.10
C ALA A 263 -3.99 4.80 14.41
N GLY A 264 -4.85 4.86 13.40
CA GLY A 264 -6.25 4.50 13.53
C GLY A 264 -6.44 3.04 13.97
N VAL A 265 -5.77 2.09 13.32
CA VAL A 265 -5.83 0.67 13.72
C VAL A 265 -5.35 0.48 15.15
N TYR A 266 -4.24 1.11 15.54
CA TYR A 266 -3.72 1.00 16.92
C TYR A 266 -4.69 1.57 17.94
N SER A 267 -5.22 2.76 17.70
CA SER A 267 -6.22 3.41 18.56
C SER A 267 -7.46 2.55 18.74
N ASP A 268 -7.99 2.00 17.63
CA ASP A 268 -9.25 1.28 17.63
C ASP A 268 -9.14 -0.16 18.19
N THR A 269 -7.94 -0.78 18.17
CA THR A 269 -7.79 -2.21 18.45
C THR A 269 -6.81 -2.56 19.56
N VAL A 270 -5.95 -1.64 19.98
CA VAL A 270 -4.96 -1.87 21.03
C VAL A 270 -5.20 -0.95 22.22
N GLN A 271 -4.86 0.31 22.13
CA GLN A 271 -5.16 1.33 23.16
C GLN A 271 -4.91 2.75 22.66
N ASP A 272 -5.69 3.69 23.14
CA ASP A 272 -5.48 5.14 22.98
C ASP A 272 -6.24 5.92 24.06
N PRO A 273 -5.80 5.87 25.32
CA PRO A 273 -6.58 6.40 26.44
C PRO A 273 -6.77 7.92 26.39
N GLN A 274 -5.99 8.64 25.60
CA GLN A 274 -6.06 10.10 25.44
C GLN A 274 -6.62 10.52 24.08
N GLY A 275 -6.91 9.58 23.19
CA GLY A 275 -7.38 9.87 21.83
C GLY A 275 -6.32 10.45 20.90
N LYS A 276 -5.05 10.47 21.29
CA LYS A 276 -3.95 11.10 20.57
C LYS A 276 -3.74 10.51 19.17
N TYR A 277 -3.77 9.18 19.07
CA TYR A 277 -3.53 8.50 17.79
C TYR A 277 -4.74 8.58 16.88
N ALA A 278 -5.95 8.57 17.47
CA ALA A 278 -7.18 8.84 16.72
C ALA A 278 -7.17 10.25 16.13
N GLU A 279 -6.84 11.27 16.94
CA GLU A 279 -6.76 12.67 16.51
C GLU A 279 -5.71 12.86 15.39
N PHE A 280 -4.53 12.24 15.55
CA PHE A 280 -3.51 12.23 14.50
C PHE A 280 -4.04 11.58 13.20
N ALA A 281 -4.65 10.40 13.31
CA ALA A 281 -5.17 9.68 12.15
C ALA A 281 -6.21 10.50 11.38
N GLU A 282 -7.09 11.20 12.09
CA GLU A 282 -8.16 12.02 11.52
C GLU A 282 -7.60 13.29 10.89
N SER A 283 -6.80 14.06 11.62
CA SER A 283 -6.26 15.35 11.17
C SER A 283 -5.41 15.24 9.90
N GLN A 284 -4.65 14.15 9.74
CA GLN A 284 -3.84 13.97 8.52
C GLN A 284 -4.68 13.64 7.29
N ILE A 285 -5.75 12.85 7.45
CA ILE A 285 -6.68 12.57 6.36
C ILE A 285 -7.47 13.83 5.99
N ASP A 286 -7.95 14.59 6.98
CA ASP A 286 -8.63 15.87 6.75
C ASP A 286 -7.73 16.83 5.98
N TYR A 287 -6.45 16.97 6.38
CA TYR A 287 -5.48 17.78 5.64
C TYR A 287 -5.32 17.32 4.18
N LEU A 288 -5.16 16.02 3.94
CA LEU A 288 -5.01 15.47 2.60
C LEU A 288 -6.26 15.65 1.73
N LEU A 289 -7.43 15.70 2.33
CA LEU A 289 -8.70 15.92 1.63
C LEU A 289 -9.06 17.40 1.45
N GLY A 290 -8.29 18.33 2.01
CA GLY A 290 -8.45 19.77 1.74
C GLY A 290 -8.73 20.65 2.95
N ASP A 291 -8.84 20.10 4.17
CA ASP A 291 -8.85 20.90 5.40
C ASP A 291 -7.43 21.35 5.75
N ASN A 292 -6.92 22.25 4.92
CA ASN A 292 -5.57 22.81 5.00
C ASN A 292 -5.58 24.28 4.55
N PRO A 293 -4.52 25.05 4.83
CA PRO A 293 -4.48 26.49 4.52
C PRO A 293 -4.76 26.85 3.05
N ASN A 294 -4.50 25.93 2.13
CA ASN A 294 -4.69 26.12 0.69
C ASN A 294 -6.08 25.65 0.21
N GLN A 295 -6.90 25.03 1.10
CA GLN A 295 -8.17 24.41 0.73
C GLN A 295 -8.03 23.50 -0.49
N PHE A 296 -6.97 22.68 -0.50
CA PHE A 296 -6.54 21.90 -1.65
C PHE A 296 -6.46 20.42 -1.31
N SER A 297 -7.20 19.60 -2.07
CA SER A 297 -7.15 18.13 -1.93
C SER A 297 -5.99 17.52 -2.71
N TYR A 298 -5.20 16.70 -2.03
CA TYR A 298 -4.16 15.86 -2.64
C TYR A 298 -4.72 14.57 -3.25
N MET A 299 -6.02 14.31 -3.04
CA MET A 299 -6.76 13.25 -3.73
C MET A 299 -7.37 13.82 -5.02
N VAL A 300 -6.98 13.25 -6.15
CA VAL A 300 -7.49 13.65 -7.46
C VAL A 300 -9.00 13.48 -7.54
N GLY A 301 -9.68 14.54 -7.94
CA GLY A 301 -11.13 14.53 -8.16
C GLY A 301 -11.99 14.71 -6.91
N PHE A 302 -11.39 14.98 -5.74
CA PHE A 302 -12.13 15.23 -4.51
C PHE A 302 -12.19 16.72 -4.17
N GLY A 303 -13.42 17.23 -3.87
CA GLY A 303 -13.66 18.64 -3.58
C GLY A 303 -13.57 19.54 -4.81
N ASP A 304 -13.59 20.85 -4.58
CA ASP A 304 -13.59 21.85 -5.65
C ASP A 304 -12.19 22.15 -6.18
N LYS A 305 -11.17 22.02 -5.32
CA LYS A 305 -9.78 22.32 -5.61
C LYS A 305 -8.91 21.12 -5.28
N TYR A 306 -8.43 20.42 -6.30
CA TYR A 306 -7.68 19.18 -6.17
C TYR A 306 -6.53 19.09 -7.19
N ALA A 307 -5.61 18.14 -6.98
CA ALA A 307 -4.51 17.83 -7.89
C ALA A 307 -5.03 17.35 -9.26
N LYS A 308 -4.68 18.05 -10.33
CA LYS A 308 -5.17 17.80 -11.70
C LYS A 308 -4.10 17.23 -12.63
N GLN A 309 -2.83 17.32 -12.21
CA GLN A 309 -1.69 16.98 -13.04
C GLN A 309 -0.84 15.84 -12.45
N PRO A 310 -1.45 14.69 -12.06
CA PRO A 310 -0.65 13.57 -11.62
C PRO A 310 0.33 13.14 -12.71
N HIS A 311 1.54 12.74 -12.29
CA HIS A 311 2.53 12.14 -13.17
C HIS A 311 2.10 10.71 -13.52
N HIS A 312 1.23 10.59 -14.53
CA HIS A 312 0.63 9.32 -14.92
C HIS A 312 0.39 9.29 -16.44
N ARG A 313 0.93 8.28 -17.12
CA ARG A 313 0.92 8.17 -18.58
C ARG A 313 -0.48 8.19 -19.18
N ASN A 314 -1.38 7.34 -18.74
CA ASN A 314 -2.73 7.29 -19.29
C ASN A 314 -3.57 8.51 -18.91
N ALA A 315 -3.37 9.09 -17.72
CA ALA A 315 -4.03 10.35 -17.36
C ALA A 315 -3.57 11.50 -18.28
N THR A 316 -2.30 11.51 -18.68
CA THR A 316 -1.77 12.45 -19.67
C THR A 316 -2.41 12.24 -21.05
N GLY A 317 -2.57 10.98 -21.46
CA GLY A 317 -3.30 10.59 -22.68
C GLY A 317 -2.61 10.98 -23.99
N THR A 318 -1.29 11.20 -23.99
CA THR A 318 -0.48 11.64 -25.13
C THR A 318 0.95 11.13 -24.98
N PRO A 319 1.66 10.87 -26.09
CA PRO A 319 3.07 10.46 -26.05
C PRO A 319 4.03 11.63 -25.73
N ASP A 320 3.55 12.86 -25.73
CA ASP A 320 4.36 14.02 -25.37
C ASP A 320 4.20 14.36 -23.89
N PHE A 321 5.32 14.31 -23.15
CA PHE A 321 5.35 14.61 -21.73
C PHE A 321 4.91 16.05 -21.38
N ASN A 322 5.13 17.00 -22.28
CA ASN A 322 4.87 18.42 -22.05
C ASN A 322 3.58 18.93 -22.73
N THR A 323 3.06 18.22 -23.74
CA THR A 323 1.96 18.69 -24.59
C THR A 323 0.81 17.69 -24.65
N PRO A 324 -0.43 18.07 -24.30
CA PRO A 324 -0.83 19.38 -23.75
C PRO A 324 -0.30 19.60 -22.33
N ALA A 325 -0.26 20.84 -21.87
CA ALA A 325 0.21 21.19 -20.52
C ALA A 325 -0.62 20.50 -19.42
N ASN A 326 -1.92 20.33 -19.67
CA ASN A 326 -2.84 19.65 -18.75
C ASN A 326 -3.07 18.20 -19.15
N ASN A 327 -3.25 17.33 -18.17
CA ASN A 327 -3.68 15.96 -18.37
C ASN A 327 -5.06 15.93 -19.06
N ARG A 328 -5.26 14.96 -19.95
CA ARG A 328 -6.54 14.78 -20.69
C ARG A 328 -7.61 14.10 -19.86
N HIS A 329 -7.18 13.26 -18.92
CA HIS A 329 -8.07 12.43 -18.11
C HIS A 329 -7.87 12.71 -16.63
N ILE A 330 -8.97 12.67 -15.87
CA ILE A 330 -8.96 12.80 -14.42
C ILE A 330 -8.77 11.40 -13.84
N LEU A 331 -7.71 11.21 -13.06
CA LEU A 331 -7.43 9.96 -12.36
C LEU A 331 -8.08 9.98 -10.98
N PHE A 332 -9.40 9.86 -10.94
CA PHE A 332 -10.17 9.93 -9.68
C PHE A 332 -9.65 9.00 -8.61
N GLY A 333 -9.56 9.51 -7.39
CA GLY A 333 -9.17 8.75 -6.20
C GLY A 333 -7.67 8.55 -6.02
N ALA A 334 -6.83 8.95 -6.98
CA ALA A 334 -5.39 8.83 -6.83
C ALA A 334 -4.85 9.83 -5.81
N LEU A 335 -4.00 9.38 -4.89
CA LEU A 335 -3.25 10.23 -3.98
C LEU A 335 -1.92 10.61 -4.63
N VAL A 336 -1.67 11.91 -4.83
CA VAL A 336 -0.39 12.41 -5.35
C VAL A 336 0.70 12.41 -4.27
N GLY A 337 1.96 12.55 -4.69
CA GLY A 337 3.13 12.54 -3.80
C GLY A 337 3.07 13.51 -2.63
N GLY A 338 2.50 14.70 -2.85
CA GLY A 338 2.31 15.70 -1.79
C GLY A 338 3.42 16.73 -1.68
N PRO A 339 3.46 17.51 -0.58
CA PRO A 339 4.47 18.54 -0.36
C PRO A 339 5.89 18.00 -0.34
N THR A 340 6.81 18.67 -1.03
CA THR A 340 8.23 18.27 -1.12
C THR A 340 9.10 18.85 0.01
N ALA A 341 8.51 19.63 0.90
CA ALA A 341 9.14 20.20 2.10
C ALA A 341 8.10 20.37 3.20
N PRO A 342 8.50 20.55 4.48
CA PRO A 342 7.57 20.80 5.59
C PRO A 342 6.96 22.20 5.56
N ASN A 343 6.28 22.52 4.47
CA ASN A 343 5.65 23.81 4.18
C ASN A 343 4.38 23.59 3.37
N ASP A 344 3.28 24.22 3.75
CA ASP A 344 1.99 24.07 3.09
C ASP A 344 1.98 24.54 1.62
N ASN A 345 2.92 25.39 1.23
CA ASN A 345 3.08 25.87 -0.14
C ASN A 345 4.15 25.11 -0.96
N ALA A 346 4.70 24.03 -0.43
CA ALA A 346 5.74 23.25 -1.08
C ALA A 346 5.18 22.18 -2.05
N TYR A 347 3.99 22.40 -2.61
CA TYR A 347 3.40 21.58 -3.64
C TYR A 347 3.09 22.39 -4.89
N ARG A 348 3.41 21.84 -6.05
CA ARG A 348 3.05 22.39 -7.35
C ARG A 348 2.34 21.32 -8.17
N ASP A 349 1.14 21.64 -8.63
CA ASP A 349 0.34 20.75 -9.47
C ASP A 349 0.83 20.80 -10.93
N VAL A 350 1.99 20.18 -11.18
CA VAL A 350 2.61 20.11 -12.51
C VAL A 350 3.14 18.70 -12.76
N ARG A 351 2.73 18.09 -13.84
CA ARG A 351 3.07 16.72 -14.24
C ARG A 351 4.56 16.41 -14.27
N SER A 352 5.39 17.40 -14.63
CA SER A 352 6.84 17.24 -14.71
C SER A 352 7.54 17.21 -13.34
N ASP A 353 6.87 17.62 -12.28
CA ASP A 353 7.33 17.46 -10.91
C ASP A 353 6.88 16.09 -10.39
N TYR A 354 7.58 15.03 -10.81
CA TYR A 354 7.21 13.66 -10.48
C TYR A 354 7.39 13.34 -8.99
N VAL A 355 8.21 14.06 -8.26
CA VAL A 355 8.36 13.88 -6.80
C VAL A 355 7.08 14.25 -6.09
N ALA A 356 6.48 15.40 -6.44
CA ALA A 356 5.24 15.88 -5.84
C ALA A 356 3.97 15.20 -6.43
N ASN A 357 4.01 14.79 -7.71
CA ASN A 357 2.82 14.39 -8.46
C ASN A 357 2.79 12.91 -8.89
N GLU A 358 3.78 12.11 -8.51
CA GLU A 358 3.71 10.66 -8.71
C GLU A 358 2.47 10.08 -8.01
N VAL A 359 1.88 9.07 -8.63
CA VAL A 359 0.80 8.25 -8.09
C VAL A 359 1.17 6.78 -8.25
N ALA A 360 0.91 5.96 -7.25
CA ALA A 360 1.26 4.55 -7.26
C ALA A 360 0.31 3.72 -6.39
N LEU A 361 0.34 2.40 -6.54
CA LEU A 361 -0.47 1.48 -5.75
C LEU A 361 -0.20 1.64 -4.24
N ASP A 362 1.07 1.73 -3.86
CA ASP A 362 1.46 1.89 -2.46
C ASP A 362 1.13 3.28 -1.89
N TYR A 363 0.91 4.29 -2.74
CA TYR A 363 0.44 5.60 -2.29
C TYR A 363 -1.01 5.53 -1.81
N ASN A 364 -1.84 4.78 -2.52
CA ASN A 364 -3.25 4.62 -2.20
C ASN A 364 -3.53 3.55 -1.13
N ALA A 365 -2.64 2.58 -0.93
CA ALA A 365 -2.95 1.40 -0.12
C ALA A 365 -3.30 1.73 1.33
N GLY A 366 -2.44 2.46 2.05
CA GLY A 366 -2.72 2.93 3.41
C GLY A 366 -3.83 3.99 3.44
N PHE A 367 -3.84 4.89 2.46
CA PHE A 367 -4.85 5.93 2.32
C PHE A 367 -6.27 5.36 2.22
N THR A 368 -6.47 4.32 1.41
CA THR A 368 -7.77 3.65 1.27
C THR A 368 -8.26 3.07 2.60
N GLY A 369 -7.37 2.43 3.38
CA GLY A 369 -7.70 1.93 4.71
C GLY A 369 -8.04 3.03 5.71
N ALA A 370 -7.31 4.15 5.67
CA ALA A 370 -7.60 5.32 6.51
C ALA A 370 -8.96 5.96 6.15
N LEU A 371 -9.27 6.10 4.86
CA LEU A 371 -10.58 6.60 4.41
C LEU A 371 -11.73 5.68 4.83
N ALA A 372 -11.54 4.37 4.76
CA ALA A 372 -12.54 3.42 5.24
C ALA A 372 -12.81 3.57 6.75
N ARG A 373 -11.75 3.82 7.55
CA ARG A 373 -11.89 4.17 8.97
C ARG A 373 -12.69 5.45 9.17
N MET A 374 -12.39 6.52 8.41
CA MET A 374 -13.12 7.79 8.50
C MET A 374 -14.60 7.57 8.23
N TYR A 375 -14.94 6.84 7.18
CA TYR A 375 -16.32 6.52 6.87
C TYR A 375 -16.97 5.64 7.96
N ASP A 376 -16.25 4.69 8.50
CA ASP A 376 -16.72 3.84 9.59
C ASP A 376 -17.05 4.63 10.87
N LYS A 377 -16.24 5.62 11.19
CA LYS A 377 -16.41 6.46 12.38
C LYS A 377 -17.48 7.52 12.22
N PHE A 378 -17.48 8.22 11.09
CA PHE A 378 -18.28 9.44 10.90
C PHE A 378 -19.45 9.27 9.95
N GLY A 379 -19.46 8.21 9.16
CA GLY A 379 -20.44 8.00 8.10
C GLY A 379 -20.26 9.01 6.96
N GLY A 380 -21.34 9.26 6.24
CA GLY A 380 -21.39 10.17 5.11
C GLY A 380 -22.36 9.69 4.04
N GLU A 381 -22.57 10.50 3.02
CA GLU A 381 -23.31 10.11 1.84
C GLU A 381 -22.33 9.56 0.79
N ALA A 382 -22.33 8.22 0.62
CA ALA A 382 -21.56 7.58 -0.43
C ALA A 382 -22.14 7.94 -1.81
N LEU A 383 -21.27 8.13 -2.81
CA LEU A 383 -21.74 8.27 -4.19
C LEU A 383 -22.36 6.94 -4.64
N SER A 384 -23.54 7.03 -5.26
CA SER A 384 -24.15 5.88 -5.93
C SER A 384 -23.39 5.53 -7.21
N ASP A 385 -23.53 4.30 -7.71
CA ASP A 385 -22.92 3.88 -8.99
C ASP A 385 -23.31 4.80 -10.14
N ALA A 386 -24.57 5.25 -10.16
CA ALA A 386 -25.05 6.21 -11.16
C ALA A 386 -24.29 7.56 -11.07
N GLN A 387 -23.98 8.06 -9.87
CA GLN A 387 -23.18 9.28 -9.70
C GLN A 387 -21.72 9.06 -10.07
N LEU A 388 -21.14 7.90 -9.72
CA LEU A 388 -19.76 7.55 -10.12
C LEU A 388 -19.60 7.50 -11.64
N THR A 389 -20.59 6.92 -12.36
CA THR A 389 -20.56 6.85 -13.84
C THR A 389 -20.75 8.21 -14.51
N MET A 390 -21.31 9.20 -13.79
CA MET A 390 -21.52 10.56 -14.28
C MET A 390 -20.36 11.52 -13.98
N LEU A 391 -19.30 11.05 -13.30
CA LEU A 391 -18.13 11.89 -13.06
C LEU A 391 -17.51 12.34 -14.40
N PRO A 392 -17.00 13.59 -14.49
CA PRO A 392 -16.43 14.10 -15.73
C PRO A 392 -15.29 13.22 -16.28
N GLY A 393 -15.41 12.81 -17.55
CA GLY A 393 -14.40 11.99 -18.22
C GLY A 393 -14.48 10.49 -17.94
N ILE A 394 -15.48 10.01 -17.21
CA ILE A 394 -15.78 8.59 -17.07
C ILE A 394 -16.72 8.17 -18.22
N SER A 395 -16.29 7.20 -19.01
CA SER A 395 -17.13 6.56 -20.05
C SER A 395 -17.45 5.14 -19.58
N VAL A 396 -18.73 4.85 -19.39
CA VAL A 396 -19.19 3.48 -19.11
C VAL A 396 -19.49 2.81 -20.45
N PRO A 397 -18.94 1.62 -20.74
CA PRO A 397 -19.32 0.87 -21.93
C PRO A 397 -20.82 0.57 -21.92
N GLU A 398 -21.51 0.76 -23.07
CA GLU A 398 -22.96 0.50 -23.19
C GLU A 398 -23.38 -0.92 -22.78
N SER A 399 -22.44 -1.87 -22.79
CA SER A 399 -22.66 -3.27 -22.36
C SER A 399 -22.70 -3.47 -20.83
N SER A 400 -22.46 -2.43 -20.03
CA SER A 400 -22.46 -2.49 -18.55
C SER A 400 -23.68 -1.77 -17.93
N LEU A 401 -24.57 -1.23 -18.74
CA LEU A 401 -25.89 -0.72 -18.38
C LEU A 401 -26.95 -1.76 -18.76
#